data_65d372d3e751a4d49f6440e453de903e
#
_entry.id   65d372d3e751a4d49f6440e453de903e
#
_cell.length_a   1.000
_cell.length_b   1.000
_cell.length_c   1.000
_cell.angle_alpha   90.00
_cell.angle_beta   90.00
_cell.angle_gamma   90.00
#
_symmetry.space_group_name_H-M   'P 1'
#
loop_
_entity.id
_entity.type
_entity.pdbx_description
1 polymer ?
#
loop_
_entity_poly.entity_id
_entity_poly.type
_entity_poly.pdbx_seq_one_letter_code
_entity_poly.pdbx_strand_id
1 'polypeptide(L)'
;MPFTPIHLGPGAACKAIGGRHFSFMVFGGAQVLMDIEPLLGIIQGWDVLHGYSHTLVGALLIGLLAALIGRPISTWVLKALQVEHYPLTWLAACTGAFIGTFSHTGLDALMHSDMNPWWPLVDGNGWHGFISIDELHLLCLGLGVFGALLVVGKYRRYGRA
;
A
#
# COMPACT_ATOMS: atom_id res chain seq x y z
N MET A 1 13.70 -3.14 5.34
CA MET A 1 14.15 -2.07 4.42
C MET A 1 13.02 -1.07 4.33
N PRO A 2 13.21 0.20 4.67
CA PRO A 2 12.21 1.21 4.41
C PRO A 2 12.06 1.37 2.90
N PHE A 3 10.83 1.50 2.43
CA PHE A 3 10.46 1.61 1.01
C PHE A 3 10.75 0.33 0.20
N THR A 4 9.86 -0.62 0.28
CA THR A 4 9.90 -1.76 -0.63
C THR A 4 8.96 -1.48 -1.82
N PRO A 5 9.48 -0.97 -2.97
CA PRO A 5 8.65 -0.67 -4.16
C PRO A 5 7.86 -1.88 -4.67
N ILE A 6 8.31 -3.06 -4.29
CA ILE A 6 7.69 -4.35 -4.61
C ILE A 6 6.28 -4.46 -3.99
N HIS A 7 6.03 -3.84 -2.82
CA HIS A 7 4.69 -3.76 -2.20
C HIS A 7 3.66 -3.00 -3.04
N LEU A 8 4.09 -2.26 -4.07
CA LEU A 8 3.18 -1.65 -5.03
C LEU A 8 2.52 -2.66 -5.98
N GLY A 9 3.10 -3.86 -6.11
CA GLY A 9 2.57 -4.91 -6.99
C GLY A 9 1.11 -5.27 -6.70
N PRO A 10 0.73 -5.62 -5.47
CA PRO A 10 -0.66 -5.83 -5.07
C PRO A 10 -1.58 -4.66 -5.43
N GLY A 11 -1.11 -3.42 -5.27
CA GLY A 11 -1.84 -2.22 -5.65
C GLY A 11 -2.13 -2.13 -7.14
N ALA A 12 -1.20 -2.58 -7.99
CA ALA A 12 -1.42 -2.62 -9.44
C ALA A 12 -2.55 -3.61 -9.80
N ALA A 13 -2.58 -4.79 -9.18
CA ALA A 13 -3.67 -5.76 -9.33
C ALA A 13 -5.00 -5.17 -8.83
N CYS A 14 -5.03 -4.55 -7.64
CA CYS A 14 -6.20 -3.88 -7.09
C CYS A 14 -6.70 -2.77 -8.02
N LYS A 15 -5.81 -1.97 -8.63
CA LYS A 15 -6.18 -0.94 -9.61
C LYS A 15 -6.80 -1.53 -10.87
N ALA A 16 -6.21 -2.61 -11.37
CA ALA A 16 -6.72 -3.30 -12.55
C ALA A 16 -8.16 -3.85 -12.34
N ILE A 17 -8.46 -4.34 -11.13
CA ILE A 17 -9.77 -4.89 -10.77
C ILE A 17 -10.73 -3.77 -10.38
N GLY A 18 -10.35 -2.91 -9.46
CA GLY A 18 -11.19 -1.86 -8.86
C GLY A 18 -11.46 -0.65 -9.76
N GLY A 19 -10.65 -0.44 -10.81
CA GLY A 19 -10.82 0.64 -11.77
C GLY A 19 -10.92 2.02 -11.08
N ARG A 20 -12.02 2.74 -11.35
CA ARG A 20 -12.28 4.08 -10.79
C ARG A 20 -12.53 4.09 -9.27
N HIS A 21 -12.82 2.93 -8.68
CA HIS A 21 -13.11 2.80 -7.25
C HIS A 21 -11.88 2.55 -6.40
N PHE A 22 -10.70 2.46 -7.00
CA PHE A 22 -9.42 2.31 -6.31
C PHE A 22 -8.41 3.36 -6.78
N SER A 23 -7.82 4.10 -5.84
CA SER A 23 -6.76 5.07 -6.13
C SER A 23 -5.38 4.45 -5.89
N PHE A 24 -4.65 4.18 -6.96
CA PHE A 24 -3.27 3.71 -6.88
C PHE A 24 -2.32 4.77 -6.29
N MET A 25 -2.58 6.06 -6.52
CA MET A 25 -1.78 7.14 -5.94
C MET A 25 -1.93 7.22 -4.42
N VAL A 26 -3.17 7.13 -3.92
CA VAL A 26 -3.42 7.12 -2.47
C VAL A 26 -2.86 5.84 -1.84
N PHE A 27 -2.99 4.70 -2.52
CA PHE A 27 -2.38 3.43 -2.10
C PHE A 27 -0.85 3.58 -1.94
N GLY A 28 -0.15 4.09 -2.96
CA GLY A 28 1.30 4.32 -2.90
C GLY A 28 1.69 5.32 -1.81
N GLY A 29 0.93 6.41 -1.67
CA GLY A 29 1.14 7.38 -0.59
C GLY A 29 0.95 6.77 0.80
N ALA A 30 -0.01 5.87 0.97
CA ALA A 30 -0.23 5.14 2.22
C ALA A 30 0.96 4.22 2.57
N GLN A 31 1.53 3.53 1.57
CA GLN A 31 2.75 2.72 1.75
C GLN A 31 3.91 3.59 2.27
N VAL A 32 4.13 4.77 1.65
CA VAL A 32 5.18 5.71 2.07
C VAL A 32 4.93 6.22 3.50
N LEU A 33 3.69 6.51 3.87
CA LEU A 33 3.37 6.97 5.23
C LEU A 33 3.65 5.89 6.29
N MET A 34 3.44 4.62 5.98
CA MET A 34 3.77 3.50 6.87
C MET A 34 5.29 3.44 7.13
N ASP A 35 6.09 3.64 6.10
CA ASP A 35 7.56 3.56 6.15
C ASP A 35 8.25 4.75 6.83
N ILE A 36 7.52 5.80 7.21
CA ILE A 36 8.12 6.97 7.90
C ILE A 36 8.71 6.56 9.25
N GLU A 37 8.02 5.72 10.03
CA GLU A 37 8.52 5.27 11.34
C GLU A 37 9.80 4.44 11.20
N PRO A 38 9.89 3.39 10.36
CA PRO A 38 11.12 2.67 10.09
C PRO A 38 12.25 3.56 9.59
N LEU A 39 11.96 4.52 8.71
CA LEU A 39 12.95 5.46 8.21
C LEU A 39 13.55 6.31 9.34
N LEU A 40 12.70 6.86 10.22
CA LEU A 40 13.15 7.62 11.38
C LEU A 40 13.93 6.74 12.35
N GLY A 41 13.50 5.49 12.56
CA GLY A 41 14.19 4.51 13.39
C GLY A 41 15.62 4.22 12.89
N ILE A 42 15.80 4.05 11.58
CA ILE A 42 17.13 3.87 10.98
C ILE A 42 18.01 5.10 11.19
N ILE A 43 17.47 6.30 10.95
CA ILE A 43 18.22 7.55 11.11
C ILE A 43 18.66 7.77 12.56
N GLN A 44 17.82 7.36 13.53
CA GLN A 44 18.04 7.59 14.95
C GLN A 44 18.64 6.37 15.67
N GLY A 45 18.84 5.25 14.97
CA GLY A 45 19.43 4.03 15.53
C GLY A 45 18.51 3.31 16.53
N TRP A 46 17.21 3.22 16.27
CA TRP A 46 16.27 2.50 17.12
C TRP A 46 16.45 0.97 16.99
N ASP A 47 16.29 0.26 18.09
CA ASP A 47 16.37 -1.21 18.11
C ASP A 47 15.15 -1.87 17.43
N VAL A 48 13.97 -1.22 17.49
CA VAL A 48 12.72 -1.66 16.85
C VAL A 48 12.36 -0.66 15.76
N LEU A 49 12.32 -1.11 14.52
CA LEU A 49 12.01 -0.25 13.38
C LEU A 49 10.52 -0.26 13.05
N HIS A 50 9.87 -1.41 13.17
CA HIS A 50 8.45 -1.60 12.84
C HIS A 50 7.60 -1.54 14.11
N GLY A 51 7.43 -0.33 14.64
CA GLY A 51 6.72 -0.07 15.88
C GLY A 51 5.21 0.08 15.69
N TYR A 52 4.65 1.15 16.24
CA TYR A 52 3.20 1.37 16.29
C TYR A 52 2.55 1.59 14.92
N SER A 53 3.24 2.15 13.94
CA SER A 53 2.72 2.33 12.60
C SER A 53 2.38 0.99 11.93
N HIS A 54 3.14 -0.07 12.27
CA HIS A 54 3.01 -1.40 11.68
C HIS A 54 2.10 -2.35 12.49
N THR A 55 1.24 -1.79 13.33
CA THR A 55 0.13 -2.51 13.98
C THR A 55 -1.16 -2.35 13.19
N LEU A 56 -2.17 -3.20 13.43
CA LEU A 56 -3.50 -3.01 12.81
C LEU A 56 -4.13 -1.68 13.22
N VAL A 57 -3.91 -1.22 14.45
CA VAL A 57 -4.38 0.09 14.91
C VAL A 57 -3.64 1.21 14.18
N GLY A 58 -2.31 1.11 14.04
CA GLY A 58 -1.51 2.04 13.27
C GLY A 58 -1.94 2.09 11.81
N ALA A 59 -2.13 0.93 11.17
CA ALA A 59 -2.63 0.82 9.80
C ALA A 59 -3.99 1.51 9.61
N LEU A 60 -4.90 1.37 10.57
CA LEU A 60 -6.20 2.03 10.56
C LEU A 60 -6.05 3.56 10.62
N LEU A 61 -5.27 4.07 11.56
CA LEU A 61 -5.08 5.52 11.77
C LEU A 61 -4.33 6.16 10.60
N ILE A 62 -3.26 5.51 10.13
CA ILE A 62 -2.51 5.99 8.95
C ILE A 62 -3.36 5.89 7.69
N GLY A 63 -4.17 4.83 7.55
CA GLY A 63 -5.12 4.69 6.45
C GLY A 63 -6.15 5.83 6.41
N LEU A 64 -6.69 6.22 7.56
CA LEU A 64 -7.58 7.36 7.67
C LEU A 64 -6.87 8.66 7.26
N LEU A 65 -5.67 8.90 7.80
CA LEU A 65 -4.85 10.07 7.44
C LEU A 65 -4.54 10.08 5.94
N ALA A 66 -4.10 8.94 5.38
CA ALA A 66 -3.78 8.79 3.96
C ALA A 66 -5.00 9.06 3.07
N ALA A 67 -6.21 8.64 3.47
CA ALA A 67 -7.42 8.96 2.72
C ALA A 67 -7.73 10.45 2.74
N LEU A 68 -7.63 11.09 3.92
CA LEU A 68 -7.94 12.51 4.11
C LEU A 68 -7.00 13.43 3.34
N ILE A 69 -5.69 13.22 3.44
CA ILE A 69 -4.70 14.06 2.76
C ILE A 69 -4.42 13.59 1.32
N GLY A 70 -4.45 12.29 1.07
CA GLY A 70 -4.16 11.73 -0.24
C GLY A 70 -5.21 12.06 -1.29
N ARG A 71 -6.50 12.15 -0.90
CA ARG A 71 -7.58 12.54 -1.83
C ARG A 71 -7.36 13.92 -2.47
N PRO A 72 -7.19 15.02 -1.72
CA PRO A 72 -6.97 16.33 -2.32
C PRO A 72 -5.65 16.41 -3.10
N ILE A 73 -4.57 15.82 -2.60
CA ILE A 73 -3.27 15.79 -3.28
C ILE A 73 -3.40 15.04 -4.61
N SER A 74 -3.97 13.83 -4.61
CA SER A 74 -4.16 13.03 -5.82
C SER A 74 -5.09 13.74 -6.82
N THR A 75 -6.16 14.39 -6.34
CA THR A 75 -7.05 15.17 -7.20
C THR A 75 -6.29 16.31 -7.89
N TRP A 76 -5.45 17.03 -7.14
CA TRP A 76 -4.64 18.11 -7.68
C TRP A 76 -3.64 17.60 -8.72
N VAL A 77 -2.93 16.51 -8.44
CA VAL A 77 -1.97 15.90 -9.38
C VAL A 77 -2.67 15.42 -10.65
N LEU A 78 -3.79 14.68 -10.53
CA LEU A 78 -4.54 14.18 -11.69
C LEU A 78 -5.05 15.33 -12.57
N LYS A 79 -5.50 16.42 -11.94
CA LYS A 79 -5.90 17.63 -12.65
C LYS A 79 -4.72 18.28 -13.38
N ALA A 80 -3.58 18.41 -12.71
CA ALA A 80 -2.36 19.01 -13.30
C ALA A 80 -1.82 18.17 -14.47
N LEU A 81 -1.94 16.85 -14.40
CA LEU A 81 -1.54 15.92 -15.47
C LEU A 81 -2.62 15.73 -16.55
N GLN A 82 -3.75 16.42 -16.45
CA GLN A 82 -4.89 16.31 -17.38
C GLN A 82 -5.39 14.88 -17.57
N VAL A 83 -5.31 14.07 -16.49
CA VAL A 83 -5.82 12.69 -16.47
C VAL A 83 -7.32 12.73 -16.21
N GLU A 84 -8.07 11.99 -17.01
CA GLU A 84 -9.52 11.82 -16.79
C GLU A 84 -9.81 11.23 -15.41
N HIS A 85 -11.07 11.37 -14.93
CA HIS A 85 -11.56 10.85 -13.66
C HIS A 85 -11.13 11.62 -12.40
N TYR A 86 -11.00 12.91 -12.48
CA TYR A 86 -10.95 13.77 -11.31
C TYR A 86 -12.27 14.57 -11.17
N PRO A 87 -12.67 15.01 -9.97
CA PRO A 87 -12.01 14.81 -8.67
C PRO A 87 -12.09 13.36 -8.20
N LEU A 88 -11.04 12.93 -7.49
CA LEU A 88 -10.98 11.60 -6.91
C LEU A 88 -12.14 11.40 -5.91
N THR A 89 -12.87 10.31 -6.04
CA THR A 89 -13.96 9.98 -5.11
C THR A 89 -13.44 9.56 -3.75
N TRP A 90 -14.22 9.78 -2.68
CA TRP A 90 -13.88 9.28 -1.35
C TRP A 90 -13.74 7.75 -1.31
N LEU A 91 -14.61 7.04 -2.05
CA LEU A 91 -14.52 5.58 -2.15
C LEU A 91 -13.15 5.16 -2.71
N ALA A 92 -12.69 5.78 -3.80
CA ALA A 92 -11.40 5.46 -4.38
C ALA A 92 -10.23 5.83 -3.46
N ALA A 93 -10.33 6.93 -2.72
CA ALA A 93 -9.32 7.32 -1.75
C ALA A 93 -9.27 6.36 -0.56
N CYS A 94 -10.41 6.03 0.03
CA CYS A 94 -10.49 5.11 1.17
C CYS A 94 -10.03 3.70 0.79
N THR A 95 -10.49 3.16 -0.34
CA THR A 95 -10.06 1.82 -0.78
C THR A 95 -8.56 1.78 -1.05
N GLY A 96 -7.99 2.83 -1.69
CA GLY A 96 -6.55 2.94 -1.88
C GLY A 96 -5.79 3.01 -0.55
N ALA A 97 -6.22 3.88 0.35
CA ALA A 97 -5.57 4.09 1.65
C ALA A 97 -5.58 2.82 2.51
N PHE A 98 -6.77 2.26 2.77
CA PHE A 98 -6.89 1.12 3.69
C PHE A 98 -6.30 -0.17 3.11
N ILE A 99 -6.51 -0.47 1.82
CA ILE A 99 -5.83 -1.60 1.19
C ILE A 99 -4.32 -1.38 1.23
N GLY A 100 -3.85 -0.12 1.06
CA GLY A 100 -2.44 0.22 1.18
C GLY A 100 -1.87 -0.11 2.55
N THR A 101 -2.42 0.47 3.61
CA THR A 101 -1.88 0.28 4.97
C THR A 101 -2.02 -1.16 5.48
N PHE A 102 -3.19 -1.80 5.29
CA PHE A 102 -3.38 -3.17 5.76
C PHE A 102 -2.56 -4.20 4.98
N SER A 103 -2.42 -4.04 3.65
CA SER A 103 -1.54 -4.92 2.88
C SER A 103 -0.08 -4.72 3.25
N HIS A 104 0.36 -3.48 3.52
CA HIS A 104 1.70 -3.18 3.98
C HIS A 104 2.00 -3.89 5.29
N THR A 105 1.16 -3.66 6.33
CA THR A 105 1.31 -4.34 7.62
C THR A 105 1.31 -5.87 7.47
N GLY A 106 0.44 -6.42 6.61
CA GLY A 106 0.38 -7.86 6.38
C GLY A 106 1.62 -8.43 5.70
N LEU A 107 2.14 -7.75 4.68
CA LEU A 107 3.35 -8.17 3.97
C LEU A 107 4.58 -8.06 4.87
N ASP A 108 4.71 -6.96 5.60
CA ASP A 108 5.83 -6.75 6.52
C ASP A 108 5.79 -7.70 7.71
N ALA A 109 4.63 -8.07 8.20
CA ALA A 109 4.51 -9.09 9.25
C ALA A 109 5.07 -10.46 8.82
N LEU A 110 5.05 -10.78 7.53
CA LEU A 110 5.68 -12.00 7.00
C LEU A 110 7.21 -11.89 6.94
N MET A 111 7.75 -10.66 6.80
CA MET A 111 9.19 -10.43 6.59
C MET A 111 9.95 -10.05 7.86
N HIS A 112 9.32 -9.32 8.79
CA HIS A 112 10.00 -8.65 9.89
C HIS A 112 9.65 -9.26 11.24
N SER A 113 10.68 -9.68 11.99
CA SER A 113 10.51 -10.29 13.33
C SER A 113 10.27 -9.26 14.44
N ASP A 114 10.62 -7.98 14.20
CA ASP A 114 10.50 -6.87 15.15
C ASP A 114 9.12 -6.20 15.12
N MET A 115 8.14 -6.83 14.45
CA MET A 115 6.76 -6.35 14.37
C MET A 115 5.86 -6.92 15.46
N ASN A 116 4.82 -6.15 15.80
CA ASN A 116 3.75 -6.56 16.69
C ASN A 116 2.37 -6.24 16.07
N PRO A 117 1.99 -6.92 14.95
CA PRO A 117 0.87 -6.49 14.11
C PRO A 117 -0.49 -6.49 14.83
N TRP A 118 -0.66 -7.34 15.84
CA TRP A 118 -1.93 -7.52 16.56
C TRP A 118 -2.05 -6.66 17.82
N TRP A 119 -1.01 -5.87 18.14
CA TRP A 119 -1.06 -4.99 19.30
C TRP A 119 -2.29 -4.04 19.22
N PRO A 120 -3.00 -3.78 20.33
CA PRO A 120 -2.74 -4.17 21.71
C PRO A 120 -3.41 -5.50 22.15
N LEU A 121 -3.99 -6.25 21.24
CA LEU A 121 -4.77 -7.46 21.56
C LEU A 121 -3.88 -8.68 21.86
N VAL A 122 -2.81 -8.83 21.09
CA VAL A 122 -1.86 -9.95 21.22
C VAL A 122 -0.47 -9.40 20.97
N ASP A 123 0.49 -9.82 21.81
CA ASP A 123 1.89 -9.48 21.63
C ASP A 123 2.62 -10.50 20.74
N GLY A 124 3.58 -10.01 19.96
CA GLY A 124 4.42 -10.80 19.09
C GLY A 124 3.90 -10.93 17.67
N ASN A 125 4.75 -11.49 16.81
CA ASN A 125 4.48 -11.69 15.38
C ASN A 125 4.50 -13.19 15.03
N GLY A 126 3.34 -13.83 15.11
CA GLY A 126 3.18 -15.24 14.73
C GLY A 126 3.21 -15.52 13.22
N TRP A 127 3.27 -14.46 12.36
CA TRP A 127 3.30 -14.62 10.91
C TRP A 127 4.71 -14.60 10.32
N HIS A 128 5.70 -14.14 11.11
CA HIS A 128 7.06 -14.07 10.65
C HIS A 128 7.59 -15.44 10.20
N GLY A 129 8.10 -15.50 8.96
CA GLY A 129 8.72 -16.70 8.41
C GLY A 129 7.75 -17.73 7.82
N PHE A 130 6.43 -17.45 7.71
CA PHE A 130 5.51 -18.36 6.99
C PHE A 130 5.83 -18.50 5.51
N ILE A 131 6.43 -17.50 4.92
CA ILE A 131 6.87 -17.47 3.52
C ILE A 131 8.26 -16.83 3.49
N SER A 132 9.10 -17.28 2.60
CA SER A 132 10.42 -16.67 2.42
C SER A 132 10.29 -15.28 1.78
N ILE A 133 11.27 -14.40 2.03
CA ILE A 133 11.31 -13.06 1.47
C ILE A 133 11.29 -13.10 -0.07
N ASP A 134 12.02 -14.05 -0.66
CA ASP A 134 12.10 -14.21 -2.13
C ASP A 134 10.75 -14.62 -2.72
N GLU A 135 10.04 -15.56 -2.09
CA GLU A 135 8.70 -15.97 -2.51
C GLU A 135 7.69 -14.82 -2.39
N LEU A 136 7.76 -14.04 -1.31
CA LEU A 136 6.92 -12.88 -1.10
C LEU A 136 7.17 -11.80 -2.17
N HIS A 137 8.44 -11.52 -2.47
CA HIS A 137 8.80 -10.58 -3.53
C HIS A 137 8.33 -11.08 -4.90
N LEU A 138 8.48 -12.37 -5.19
CA LEU A 138 8.00 -12.96 -6.43
C LEU A 138 6.47 -12.88 -6.56
N LEU A 139 5.74 -13.12 -5.47
CA LEU A 139 4.28 -12.93 -5.40
C LEU A 139 3.89 -11.49 -5.70
N CYS A 140 4.52 -10.52 -5.06
CA CYS A 140 4.24 -9.10 -5.28
C CYS A 140 4.55 -8.68 -6.72
N LEU A 141 5.68 -9.10 -7.28
CA LEU A 141 6.03 -8.85 -8.68
C LEU A 141 5.03 -9.50 -9.63
N GLY A 142 4.64 -10.75 -9.37
CA GLY A 142 3.62 -11.46 -10.15
C GLY A 142 2.28 -10.72 -10.16
N LEU A 143 1.83 -10.22 -9.01
CA LEU A 143 0.63 -9.39 -8.92
C LEU A 143 0.78 -8.06 -9.67
N GLY A 144 1.98 -7.46 -9.66
CA GLY A 144 2.28 -6.26 -10.42
C GLY A 144 2.18 -6.49 -11.93
N VAL A 145 2.82 -7.55 -12.43
CA VAL A 145 2.76 -7.95 -13.85
C VAL A 145 1.32 -8.30 -14.26
N PHE A 146 0.62 -9.10 -13.45
CA PHE A 146 -0.78 -9.44 -13.68
C PHE A 146 -1.66 -8.19 -13.79
N GLY A 147 -1.53 -7.25 -12.85
CA GLY A 147 -2.25 -5.98 -12.88
C GLY A 147 -1.96 -5.16 -14.14
N ALA A 148 -0.70 -5.04 -14.53
CA ALA A 148 -0.29 -4.36 -15.75
C ALA A 148 -0.89 -4.98 -17.01
N LEU A 149 -0.85 -6.32 -17.12
CA LEU A 149 -1.43 -7.06 -18.26
C LEU A 149 -2.94 -6.85 -18.33
N LEU A 150 -3.66 -6.86 -17.20
CA LEU A 150 -5.10 -6.58 -17.18
C LEU A 150 -5.42 -5.16 -17.66
N VAL A 151 -4.65 -4.16 -17.22
CA VAL A 151 -4.84 -2.76 -17.65
C VAL A 151 -4.61 -2.64 -19.16
N VAL A 152 -3.51 -3.19 -19.67
CA VAL A 152 -3.19 -3.16 -21.11
C VAL A 152 -4.27 -3.90 -21.92
N GLY A 153 -4.74 -5.07 -21.44
CA GLY A 153 -5.81 -5.83 -22.08
C GLY A 153 -7.12 -5.04 -22.18
N LYS A 154 -7.51 -4.38 -21.07
CA LYS A 154 -8.69 -3.50 -21.04
C LYS A 154 -8.52 -2.31 -22.00
N TYR A 155 -7.37 -1.64 -22.00
CA TYR A 155 -7.10 -0.52 -22.89
C TYR A 155 -7.20 -0.94 -24.37
N ARG A 156 -6.61 -2.07 -24.75
CA ARG A 156 -6.69 -2.58 -26.12
C ARG A 156 -8.11 -2.94 -26.54
N ARG A 157 -8.95 -3.40 -25.59
CA ARG A 157 -10.32 -3.83 -25.86
C ARG A 157 -11.30 -2.66 -25.95
N TYR A 158 -11.15 -1.65 -25.11
CA TYR A 158 -12.09 -0.54 -24.94
C TYR A 158 -11.55 0.82 -25.39
N GLY A 159 -10.26 0.99 -25.55
CA GLY A 159 -9.64 2.25 -26.01
C GLY A 159 -9.57 2.43 -27.51
N ARG A 160 -10.20 1.52 -28.27
CA ARG A 160 -10.33 1.59 -29.74
C ARG A 160 -11.79 1.88 -30.20
N ALA A 161 -12.68 2.19 -29.26
CA ALA A 161 -14.07 2.53 -29.59
C ALA A 161 -14.26 4.05 -29.56
#